data_b2c506096fd04c7180296dd5e29a8228
#
_entry.id   b2c506096fd04c7180296dd5e29a8228
#
_cell.length_a   1.000
_cell.length_b   1.000
_cell.length_c   1.000
_cell.angle_alpha   90.00
_cell.angle_beta   90.00
_cell.angle_gamma   90.00
#
_symmetry.space_group_name_H-M   'P 1'
#
loop_
_entity.id
_entity.type
_entity.pdbx_description
1 polymer ?
#
loop_
_entity_poly.entity_id
_entity_poly.type
_entity_poly.pdbx_seq_one_letter_code
_entity_poly.pdbx_strand_id
1 'polypeptide(L)'
;IKGTFDKSDNQQYFTPYQIVNFMVEIMSEYLQGTVCDPACGTAGFLTKVGDVAPLTSLLGLEVDERLAWVSSLNLLIHGNDSFTVRALPNGGSLGNEADSYFGKIDCIITNPPFGSDYTDAGILNKFSLGSGKTSRRRGILFIEQAWRLLRENGTVAIIIDQGVLNAGSNLDVRQFILKHFKILAVIDLPDTAFMPYANVSSSILIMQKAAGKVEQPLTFFAKSQSVGRKSNGDDDIVYSNTGSPSLNSDLPDILTQWKKHCNGISIQDANCFCANITQNIFNDSSLRLDYVYHHPYRKESLLLLKESNYPLYSLAEICEERNESYIPAADSEATTIMFTGLANIESHTGNIAQVITPAASIKSAVKRYEVGDIVFSKMRPALRKAAVIPFPDGGFVSSECAVLTVRKNETNDFIIDPALLSVLLRSDFVYGQIMGCVTGIGRPRINAKDLRNIKIPIPPKGIQEKALLSVKTTQMSVSQLREKARLLQNEASELEQSAINAVAKIMSGE
;
A
#
# COMPACT_ATOMS: atom_id res chain seq x y z
N ILE A 1 -7.87 10.47 -30.93
CA ILE A 1 -8.74 10.67 -29.74
C ILE A 1 -7.94 11.23 -28.55
N LYS A 2 -6.60 11.14 -28.51
CA LYS A 2 -5.70 11.62 -27.45
C LYS A 2 -5.60 13.16 -27.33
N GLY A 3 -6.58 13.94 -27.60
CA GLY A 3 -6.47 15.39 -27.50
C GLY A 3 -7.77 16.16 -27.47
N THR A 4 -8.90 15.48 -27.56
CA THR A 4 -10.19 16.15 -27.82
C THR A 4 -11.07 16.31 -26.59
N PHE A 5 -10.72 15.70 -25.46
CA PHE A 5 -11.46 15.85 -24.20
C PHE A 5 -10.64 16.73 -23.27
N ASP A 6 -11.07 17.97 -23.13
CA ASP A 6 -10.50 18.93 -22.19
C ASP A 6 -10.50 18.35 -20.76
N LYS A 7 -9.48 18.71 -19.97
CA LYS A 7 -9.31 18.33 -18.55
C LYS A 7 -10.37 18.95 -17.62
N SER A 8 -11.55 19.29 -18.14
CA SER A 8 -12.61 19.95 -17.40
C SER A 8 -13.39 18.97 -16.53
N ASP A 9 -13.35 19.22 -15.26
CA ASP A 9 -14.27 18.89 -14.15
C ASP A 9 -14.65 17.43 -13.82
N ASN A 10 -14.52 16.44 -14.69
CA ASN A 10 -15.03 15.08 -14.39
C ASN A 10 -13.97 14.01 -14.13
N GLN A 11 -12.66 14.33 -14.14
CA GLN A 11 -11.55 13.38 -13.88
C GLN A 11 -11.75 12.00 -14.56
N GLN A 12 -12.18 12.00 -15.82
CA GLN A 12 -12.40 10.79 -16.59
C GLN A 12 -11.06 10.27 -17.11
N TYR A 13 -10.62 9.13 -16.61
CA TYR A 13 -9.41 8.45 -17.07
C TYR A 13 -9.78 7.14 -17.73
N PHE A 14 -9.14 6.86 -18.86
CA PHE A 14 -9.27 5.55 -19.50
C PHE A 14 -8.52 4.49 -18.66
N THR A 15 -9.19 3.39 -18.40
CA THR A 15 -8.55 2.23 -17.77
C THR A 15 -7.55 1.63 -18.75
N PRO A 16 -6.27 1.43 -18.36
CA PRO A 16 -5.29 0.77 -19.21
C PRO A 16 -5.75 -0.61 -19.68
N TYR A 17 -5.52 -0.93 -20.95
CA TYR A 17 -6.01 -2.18 -21.54
C TYR A 17 -5.46 -3.44 -20.83
N GLN A 18 -4.27 -3.36 -20.26
CA GLN A 18 -3.67 -4.44 -19.47
C GLN A 18 -4.54 -4.79 -18.26
N ILE A 19 -5.04 -3.76 -17.56
CA ILE A 19 -5.92 -3.92 -16.40
C ILE A 19 -7.31 -4.36 -16.85
N VAL A 20 -7.83 -3.82 -17.97
CA VAL A 20 -9.11 -4.25 -18.55
C VAL A 20 -9.08 -5.75 -18.86
N ASN A 21 -8.06 -6.19 -19.59
CA ASN A 21 -7.89 -7.60 -19.95
C ASN A 21 -7.83 -8.49 -18.71
N PHE A 22 -6.97 -8.13 -17.75
CA PHE A 22 -6.83 -8.88 -16.50
C PHE A 22 -8.14 -8.99 -15.73
N MET A 23 -8.87 -7.86 -15.55
CA MET A 23 -10.14 -7.86 -14.80
C MET A 23 -11.22 -8.69 -15.50
N VAL A 24 -11.29 -8.69 -16.81
CA VAL A 24 -12.24 -9.51 -17.55
C VAL A 24 -11.86 -10.99 -17.46
N GLU A 25 -10.58 -11.31 -17.60
CA GLU A 25 -10.10 -12.70 -17.52
C GLU A 25 -10.25 -13.31 -16.13
N ILE A 26 -9.97 -12.55 -15.06
CA ILE A 26 -10.13 -13.03 -13.67
C ILE A 26 -11.62 -13.24 -13.32
N MET A 27 -12.50 -12.48 -13.97
CA MET A 27 -13.96 -12.59 -13.80
C MET A 27 -14.62 -13.58 -14.75
N SER A 28 -13.88 -14.29 -15.59
CA SER A 28 -14.42 -15.11 -16.69
C SER A 28 -15.50 -16.11 -16.26
N GLU A 29 -15.38 -16.72 -15.08
CA GLU A 29 -16.37 -17.67 -14.55
C GLU A 29 -17.67 -16.99 -14.08
N TYR A 30 -17.69 -15.67 -13.90
CA TYR A 30 -18.84 -14.88 -13.46
C TYR A 30 -19.51 -14.12 -14.60
N LEU A 31 -18.96 -14.16 -15.82
CA LEU A 31 -19.50 -13.45 -16.99
C LEU A 31 -20.67 -14.21 -17.60
N GLN A 32 -21.85 -14.06 -17.00
CA GLN A 32 -23.09 -14.66 -17.50
C GLN A 32 -24.28 -13.73 -17.21
N GLY A 33 -25.36 -13.91 -17.96
CA GLY A 33 -26.55 -13.08 -17.84
C GLY A 33 -26.28 -11.63 -18.28
N THR A 34 -26.59 -10.66 -17.43
CA THR A 34 -26.36 -9.23 -17.67
C THR A 34 -25.08 -8.77 -17.00
N VAL A 35 -24.11 -8.34 -17.80
CA VAL A 35 -22.85 -7.71 -17.32
C VAL A 35 -22.95 -6.20 -17.46
N CYS A 36 -22.75 -5.48 -16.35
CA CYS A 36 -22.90 -4.02 -16.29
C CYS A 36 -21.59 -3.34 -15.93
N ASP A 37 -21.30 -2.22 -16.61
CA ASP A 37 -20.38 -1.21 -16.15
C ASP A 37 -21.15 0.08 -15.83
N PRO A 38 -21.36 0.41 -14.53
CA PRO A 38 -22.12 1.60 -14.12
C PRO A 38 -21.39 2.93 -14.30
N ALA A 39 -20.15 2.93 -14.82
CA ALA A 39 -19.35 4.11 -15.18
C ALA A 39 -18.56 3.80 -16.46
N CYS A 40 -19.27 3.42 -17.54
CA CYS A 40 -18.69 2.68 -18.66
C CYS A 40 -17.71 3.51 -19.53
N GLY A 41 -17.69 4.82 -19.40
CA GLY A 41 -16.79 5.68 -20.20
C GLY A 41 -16.93 5.41 -21.69
N THR A 42 -15.92 4.81 -22.30
CA THR A 42 -15.92 4.38 -23.71
C THR A 42 -16.21 2.89 -23.88
N ALA A 43 -16.72 2.21 -22.90
CA ALA A 43 -17.05 0.79 -22.85
C ALA A 43 -15.86 -0.18 -22.98
N GLY A 44 -14.66 0.21 -22.51
CA GLY A 44 -13.48 -0.66 -22.59
C GLY A 44 -13.64 -2.02 -21.91
N PHE A 45 -14.29 -2.09 -20.74
CA PHE A 45 -14.61 -3.36 -20.11
C PHE A 45 -15.66 -4.15 -20.90
N LEU A 46 -16.74 -3.50 -21.32
CA LEU A 46 -17.85 -4.17 -21.99
C LEU A 46 -17.45 -4.73 -23.35
N THR A 47 -16.62 -4.03 -24.13
CA THR A 47 -16.07 -4.56 -25.39
C THR A 47 -15.25 -5.82 -25.13
N LYS A 48 -14.37 -5.80 -24.13
CA LYS A 48 -13.56 -6.98 -23.79
C LYS A 48 -14.41 -8.13 -23.24
N VAL A 49 -15.49 -7.86 -22.48
CA VAL A 49 -16.45 -8.88 -22.05
C VAL A 49 -17.14 -9.52 -23.28
N GLY A 50 -17.57 -8.72 -24.26
CA GLY A 50 -18.16 -9.23 -25.49
C GLY A 50 -17.23 -10.16 -26.26
N ASP A 51 -15.92 -9.87 -26.28
CA ASP A 51 -14.92 -10.76 -26.92
C ASP A 51 -14.78 -12.12 -26.20
N VAL A 52 -14.89 -12.14 -24.86
CA VAL A 52 -14.63 -13.33 -24.03
C VAL A 52 -15.89 -14.14 -23.76
N ALA A 53 -17.03 -13.48 -23.61
CA ALA A 53 -18.33 -14.07 -23.27
C ALA A 53 -19.44 -13.52 -24.19
N PRO A 54 -19.48 -13.87 -25.47
CA PRO A 54 -20.34 -13.26 -26.48
C PRO A 54 -21.86 -13.50 -26.28
N LEU A 55 -22.24 -14.41 -25.37
CA LEU A 55 -23.65 -14.68 -25.05
C LEU A 55 -24.19 -13.81 -23.90
N THR A 56 -23.38 -12.90 -23.35
CA THR A 56 -23.82 -12.01 -22.28
C THR A 56 -24.57 -10.81 -22.83
N SER A 57 -25.54 -10.30 -22.04
CA SER A 57 -26.16 -8.99 -22.30
C SER A 57 -25.30 -7.90 -21.67
N LEU A 58 -24.85 -6.91 -22.42
CA LEU A 58 -23.97 -5.84 -21.97
C LEU A 58 -24.77 -4.58 -21.64
N LEU A 59 -24.58 -4.03 -20.43
CA LEU A 59 -25.21 -2.79 -19.99
C LEU A 59 -24.15 -1.75 -19.59
N GLY A 60 -24.10 -0.63 -20.32
CA GLY A 60 -23.31 0.52 -19.98
C GLY A 60 -24.15 1.67 -19.42
N LEU A 61 -23.77 2.23 -18.26
CA LEU A 61 -24.36 3.43 -17.71
C LEU A 61 -23.29 4.53 -17.68
N GLU A 62 -23.61 5.71 -18.26
CA GLU A 62 -22.65 6.82 -18.35
C GLU A 62 -23.36 8.15 -18.08
N VAL A 63 -22.68 9.08 -17.41
CA VAL A 63 -23.22 10.41 -17.12
C VAL A 63 -23.07 11.38 -18.30
N ASP A 64 -22.02 11.22 -19.10
CA ASP A 64 -21.77 12.06 -20.29
C ASP A 64 -22.42 11.43 -21.52
N GLU A 65 -23.38 12.14 -22.12
CA GLU A 65 -24.11 11.69 -23.31
C GLU A 65 -23.18 11.41 -24.52
N ARG A 66 -22.10 12.19 -24.67
CA ARG A 66 -21.14 12.02 -25.76
C ARG A 66 -20.36 10.71 -25.59
N LEU A 67 -19.96 10.41 -24.34
CA LEU A 67 -19.28 9.16 -24.04
C LEU A 67 -20.22 7.96 -24.17
N ALA A 68 -21.48 8.08 -23.77
CA ALA A 68 -22.48 7.03 -23.98
C ALA A 68 -22.66 6.71 -25.47
N TRP A 69 -22.65 7.74 -26.33
CA TRP A 69 -22.70 7.56 -27.77
C TRP A 69 -21.43 6.87 -28.32
N VAL A 70 -20.24 7.32 -27.86
CA VAL A 70 -18.96 6.70 -28.22
C VAL A 70 -18.91 5.24 -27.75
N SER A 71 -19.41 4.94 -26.57
CA SER A 71 -19.53 3.57 -26.03
C SER A 71 -20.36 2.67 -26.94
N SER A 72 -21.53 3.17 -27.37
CA SER A 72 -22.39 2.42 -28.29
C SER A 72 -21.70 2.12 -29.61
N LEU A 73 -21.01 3.13 -30.16
CA LEU A 73 -20.25 2.97 -31.40
C LEU A 73 -19.10 1.98 -31.23
N ASN A 74 -18.39 2.04 -30.10
CA ASN A 74 -17.28 1.14 -29.82
C ASN A 74 -17.75 -0.32 -29.72
N LEU A 75 -18.86 -0.58 -29.04
CA LEU A 75 -19.45 -1.90 -28.96
C LEU A 75 -19.87 -2.44 -30.32
N LEU A 76 -20.50 -1.62 -31.15
CA LEU A 76 -20.88 -2.00 -32.53
C LEU A 76 -19.67 -2.33 -33.41
N ILE A 77 -18.61 -1.53 -33.36
CA ILE A 77 -17.37 -1.77 -34.14
C ILE A 77 -16.72 -3.11 -33.74
N HIS A 78 -16.82 -3.51 -32.47
CA HIS A 78 -16.32 -4.78 -31.97
C HIS A 78 -17.29 -5.95 -32.18
N GLY A 79 -18.37 -5.75 -32.94
CA GLY A 79 -19.31 -6.82 -33.33
C GLY A 79 -20.22 -7.31 -32.21
N ASN A 80 -20.46 -6.49 -31.18
CA ASN A 80 -21.40 -6.85 -30.13
C ASN A 80 -22.82 -6.51 -30.56
N ASP A 81 -23.71 -7.49 -30.53
CA ASP A 81 -25.12 -7.36 -30.95
C ASP A 81 -26.08 -7.22 -29.75
N SER A 82 -25.68 -7.67 -28.56
CA SER A 82 -26.51 -7.69 -27.36
C SER A 82 -26.04 -6.69 -26.32
N PHE A 83 -26.28 -5.40 -26.57
CA PHE A 83 -25.92 -4.37 -25.61
C PHE A 83 -26.97 -3.27 -25.46
N THR A 84 -26.90 -2.58 -24.32
CA THR A 84 -27.63 -1.32 -24.06
C THR A 84 -26.67 -0.35 -23.40
N VAL A 85 -26.54 0.85 -23.96
CA VAL A 85 -25.85 1.97 -23.29
C VAL A 85 -26.87 3.06 -22.99
N ARG A 86 -26.86 3.55 -21.75
CA ARG A 86 -27.76 4.63 -21.28
C ARG A 86 -26.93 5.83 -20.83
N ALA A 87 -27.23 6.96 -21.42
CA ALA A 87 -26.83 8.25 -20.89
C ALA A 87 -27.74 8.62 -19.73
N LEU A 88 -27.15 8.98 -18.57
CA LEU A 88 -27.87 9.33 -17.34
C LEU A 88 -27.36 10.68 -16.82
N PRO A 89 -27.75 11.82 -17.46
CA PRO A 89 -27.17 13.13 -17.18
C PRO A 89 -27.40 13.63 -15.75
N ASN A 90 -28.43 13.12 -15.06
CA ASN A 90 -28.81 13.54 -13.72
C ASN A 90 -28.10 12.69 -12.63
N GLY A 91 -26.79 12.80 -12.51
CA GLY A 91 -26.00 12.12 -11.50
C GLY A 91 -25.43 10.76 -11.91
N GLY A 92 -25.53 10.40 -13.18
CA GLY A 92 -25.06 9.11 -13.69
C GLY A 92 -25.80 7.95 -13.05
N SER A 93 -25.10 6.84 -12.89
CA SER A 93 -25.65 5.66 -12.22
C SER A 93 -25.93 5.87 -10.71
N LEU A 94 -25.42 6.93 -10.08
CA LEU A 94 -25.75 7.29 -8.70
C LEU A 94 -27.10 8.04 -8.60
N GLY A 95 -27.62 8.57 -9.70
CA GLY A 95 -28.94 9.21 -9.77
C GLY A 95 -30.12 8.22 -9.72
N ASN A 96 -31.34 8.73 -9.75
CA ASN A 96 -32.56 7.93 -9.64
C ASN A 96 -32.87 7.13 -10.91
N GLU A 97 -32.33 7.54 -12.05
CA GLU A 97 -32.58 6.91 -13.35
C GLU A 97 -32.04 5.46 -13.39
N ALA A 98 -31.03 5.14 -12.58
CA ALA A 98 -30.47 3.79 -12.45
C ALA A 98 -31.30 2.84 -11.56
N ASP A 99 -32.30 3.33 -10.82
CA ASP A 99 -33.06 2.53 -9.85
C ASP A 99 -33.85 1.40 -10.52
N SER A 100 -34.20 1.57 -11.81
CA SER A 100 -34.87 0.54 -12.61
C SER A 100 -34.05 -0.73 -12.80
N TYR A 101 -32.74 -0.69 -12.55
CA TYR A 101 -31.81 -1.83 -12.66
C TYR A 101 -31.51 -2.50 -11.32
N PHE A 102 -32.05 -2.01 -10.20
CA PHE A 102 -31.79 -2.59 -8.88
C PHE A 102 -32.17 -4.08 -8.80
N GLY A 103 -31.25 -4.90 -8.30
CA GLY A 103 -31.43 -6.34 -8.13
C GLY A 103 -31.49 -7.15 -9.43
N LYS A 104 -31.07 -6.59 -10.58
CA LYS A 104 -31.23 -7.24 -11.89
C LYS A 104 -29.92 -7.63 -12.56
N ILE A 105 -28.78 -7.16 -12.05
CA ILE A 105 -27.46 -7.34 -12.68
C ILE A 105 -26.77 -8.59 -12.13
N ASP A 106 -26.25 -9.43 -13.00
CA ASP A 106 -25.54 -10.66 -12.66
C ASP A 106 -24.08 -10.39 -12.30
N CYS A 107 -23.41 -9.54 -13.10
CA CYS A 107 -22.01 -9.22 -12.93
C CYS A 107 -21.74 -7.74 -13.19
N ILE A 108 -20.86 -7.13 -12.38
CA ILE A 108 -20.38 -5.76 -12.56
C ILE A 108 -18.88 -5.79 -12.70
N ILE A 109 -18.34 -5.10 -13.72
CA ILE A 109 -16.92 -4.81 -13.86
C ILE A 109 -16.78 -3.32 -14.11
N THR A 110 -16.07 -2.59 -13.21
CA THR A 110 -16.06 -1.14 -13.29
C THR A 110 -14.80 -0.52 -12.70
N ASN A 111 -14.41 0.62 -13.26
CA ASN A 111 -13.44 1.54 -12.70
C ASN A 111 -14.11 2.91 -12.47
N PRO A 112 -14.74 3.12 -11.30
CA PRO A 112 -15.40 4.39 -10.99
C PRO A 112 -14.41 5.57 -10.97
N PRO A 113 -14.88 6.81 -11.18
CA PRO A 113 -14.01 7.99 -11.15
C PRO A 113 -13.34 8.16 -9.79
N PHE A 114 -11.99 8.33 -9.79
CA PHE A 114 -11.18 8.58 -8.61
C PHE A 114 -11.17 10.04 -8.19
N GLY A 115 -11.01 10.27 -6.89
CA GLY A 115 -10.51 11.55 -6.35
C GLY A 115 -11.51 12.69 -6.26
N SER A 116 -12.67 12.64 -6.90
CA SER A 116 -13.69 13.67 -6.77
C SER A 116 -14.72 13.32 -5.69
N ASP A 117 -15.07 14.32 -4.89
CA ASP A 117 -16.13 14.20 -3.90
C ASP A 117 -17.48 14.52 -4.54
N TYR A 118 -18.49 13.79 -4.12
CA TYR A 118 -19.88 14.07 -4.40
C TYR A 118 -20.44 14.93 -3.28
N THR A 119 -21.08 16.06 -3.62
CA THR A 119 -21.59 17.05 -2.65
C THR A 119 -23.09 17.31 -2.77
N ASP A 120 -23.76 16.73 -3.78
CA ASP A 120 -25.20 16.86 -3.94
C ASP A 120 -25.91 16.11 -2.80
N ALA A 121 -26.62 16.87 -1.95
CA ALA A 121 -27.28 16.35 -0.77
C ALA A 121 -28.43 15.37 -1.13
N GLY A 122 -29.11 15.57 -2.26
CA GLY A 122 -30.19 14.68 -2.72
C GLY A 122 -29.65 13.27 -3.03
N ILE A 123 -28.51 13.22 -3.72
CA ILE A 123 -27.86 11.95 -4.04
C ILE A 123 -27.16 11.36 -2.81
N LEU A 124 -26.43 12.18 -2.00
CA LEU A 124 -25.80 11.68 -0.78
C LEU A 124 -26.76 10.98 0.16
N ASN A 125 -27.93 11.60 0.39
CA ASN A 125 -28.97 11.04 1.28
C ASN A 125 -29.66 9.77 0.74
N LYS A 126 -29.50 9.48 -0.54
CA LYS A 126 -29.97 8.23 -1.15
C LYS A 126 -29.13 7.03 -0.68
N PHE A 127 -27.85 7.23 -0.34
CA PHE A 127 -26.91 6.18 0.03
C PHE A 127 -26.66 6.17 1.54
N SER A 128 -26.65 4.98 2.15
CA SER A 128 -26.31 4.83 3.58
C SER A 128 -24.88 5.30 3.87
N LEU A 129 -23.95 5.11 2.92
CA LEU A 129 -22.56 5.57 3.01
C LEU A 129 -22.40 7.08 2.77
N GLY A 130 -23.41 7.76 2.27
CA GLY A 130 -23.46 9.21 2.02
C GLY A 130 -24.32 9.98 3.01
N SER A 131 -25.32 9.32 3.60
CA SER A 131 -26.32 9.98 4.47
C SER A 131 -25.68 10.69 5.66
N GLY A 132 -26.11 11.93 5.89
CA GLY A 132 -25.60 12.79 6.97
C GLY A 132 -24.19 13.35 6.71
N LYS A 133 -23.60 13.17 5.52
CA LYS A 133 -22.31 13.73 5.14
C LYS A 133 -22.50 14.92 4.20
N THR A 134 -21.59 15.90 4.30
CA THR A 134 -21.55 17.05 3.40
C THR A 134 -20.84 16.75 2.08
N SER A 135 -19.97 15.73 2.11
CA SER A 135 -19.30 15.20 0.92
C SER A 135 -18.90 13.73 1.11
N ARG A 136 -18.82 13.00 0.01
CA ARG A 136 -18.31 11.63 -0.02
C ARG A 136 -17.62 11.34 -1.34
N ARG A 137 -16.48 10.62 -1.30
CA ARG A 137 -15.80 10.19 -2.52
C ARG A 137 -16.71 9.34 -3.39
N ARG A 138 -16.74 9.61 -4.69
CA ARG A 138 -17.61 8.91 -5.66
C ARG A 138 -17.40 7.40 -5.62
N GLY A 139 -16.14 6.92 -5.64
CA GLY A 139 -15.84 5.49 -5.60
C GLY A 139 -16.46 4.74 -4.42
N ILE A 140 -16.64 5.42 -3.27
CA ILE A 140 -17.32 4.83 -2.11
C ILE A 140 -18.81 4.63 -2.38
N LEU A 141 -19.48 5.61 -3.01
CA LEU A 141 -20.90 5.49 -3.34
C LEU A 141 -21.13 4.39 -4.39
N PHE A 142 -20.16 4.19 -5.31
CA PHE A 142 -20.22 3.10 -6.28
C PHE A 142 -20.16 1.70 -5.65
N ILE A 143 -19.56 1.53 -4.48
CA ILE A 143 -19.60 0.26 -3.74
C ILE A 143 -21.04 -0.06 -3.32
N GLU A 144 -21.77 0.91 -2.75
CA GLU A 144 -23.18 0.72 -2.38
C GLU A 144 -24.06 0.63 -3.63
N GLN A 145 -23.76 1.38 -4.69
CA GLN A 145 -24.50 1.29 -5.95
C GLN A 145 -24.36 -0.09 -6.59
N ALA A 146 -23.16 -0.67 -6.59
CA ALA A 146 -22.95 -2.04 -7.06
C ALA A 146 -23.79 -3.05 -6.27
N TRP A 147 -23.86 -2.90 -4.95
CA TRP A 147 -24.73 -3.74 -4.12
C TRP A 147 -26.22 -3.62 -4.50
N ARG A 148 -26.69 -2.41 -4.81
CA ARG A 148 -28.10 -2.17 -5.21
C ARG A 148 -28.43 -2.76 -6.57
N LEU A 149 -27.51 -2.58 -7.54
CA LEU A 149 -27.68 -3.09 -8.90
C LEU A 149 -27.65 -4.61 -8.98
N LEU A 150 -26.73 -5.25 -8.23
CA LEU A 150 -26.57 -6.70 -8.26
C LEU A 150 -27.80 -7.45 -7.74
N ARG A 151 -28.17 -8.54 -8.41
CA ARG A 151 -29.04 -9.55 -7.83
C ARG A 151 -28.35 -10.29 -6.68
N GLU A 152 -29.07 -11.07 -5.91
CA GLU A 152 -28.46 -11.97 -4.93
C GLU A 152 -27.47 -12.94 -5.60
N ASN A 153 -26.33 -13.15 -4.97
CA ASN A 153 -25.19 -13.91 -5.49
C ASN A 153 -24.55 -13.33 -6.76
N GLY A 154 -24.94 -12.14 -7.22
CA GLY A 154 -24.26 -11.41 -8.28
C GLY A 154 -22.87 -10.95 -7.82
N THR A 155 -21.95 -10.82 -8.76
CA THR A 155 -20.52 -10.57 -8.48
C THR A 155 -20.06 -9.22 -9.04
N VAL A 156 -19.19 -8.52 -8.32
CA VAL A 156 -18.57 -7.27 -8.76
C VAL A 156 -17.06 -7.33 -8.68
N ALA A 157 -16.40 -6.87 -9.75
CA ALA A 157 -15.00 -6.46 -9.73
C ALA A 157 -14.94 -4.94 -9.87
N ILE A 158 -14.44 -4.26 -8.87
CA ILE A 158 -14.37 -2.81 -8.80
C ILE A 158 -12.96 -2.34 -8.46
N ILE A 159 -12.46 -1.34 -9.17
CA ILE A 159 -11.22 -0.66 -8.81
C ILE A 159 -11.52 0.42 -7.78
N ILE A 160 -10.81 0.41 -6.67
CA ILE A 160 -10.99 1.33 -5.55
C ILE A 160 -9.65 1.91 -5.09
N ASP A 161 -9.71 3.07 -4.43
CA ASP A 161 -8.58 3.63 -3.68
C ASP A 161 -8.25 2.71 -2.49
N GLN A 162 -6.97 2.38 -2.28
CA GLN A 162 -6.53 1.55 -1.14
C GLN A 162 -6.95 2.12 0.22
N GLY A 163 -7.13 3.44 0.33
CA GLY A 163 -7.64 4.08 1.53
C GLY A 163 -9.01 3.56 1.98
N VAL A 164 -9.83 3.00 1.07
CA VAL A 164 -11.09 2.33 1.42
C VAL A 164 -10.82 1.11 2.31
N LEU A 165 -9.78 0.35 2.00
CA LEU A 165 -9.45 -0.90 2.67
C LEU A 165 -8.72 -0.71 4.01
N ASN A 166 -8.03 0.43 4.22
CA ASN A 166 -7.10 0.59 5.34
C ASN A 166 -7.27 1.87 6.18
N ALA A 167 -7.80 2.98 5.62
CA ALA A 167 -7.90 4.23 6.36
C ALA A 167 -8.99 4.20 7.45
N GLY A 168 -8.69 4.78 8.62
CA GLY A 168 -9.64 4.85 9.74
C GLY A 168 -10.93 5.60 9.41
N SER A 169 -10.86 6.64 8.56
CA SER A 169 -12.01 7.42 8.08
C SER A 169 -13.02 6.62 7.25
N ASN A 170 -12.65 5.44 6.75
CA ASN A 170 -13.47 4.57 5.91
C ASN A 170 -13.90 3.28 6.63
N LEU A 171 -13.92 3.28 7.97
CA LEU A 171 -14.39 2.14 8.76
C LEU A 171 -15.83 1.78 8.43
N ASP A 172 -16.70 2.78 8.25
CA ASP A 172 -18.11 2.62 7.87
C ASP A 172 -18.26 1.88 6.52
N VAL A 173 -17.38 2.14 5.57
CA VAL A 173 -17.37 1.45 4.27
C VAL A 173 -17.01 -0.03 4.43
N ARG A 174 -15.98 -0.33 5.23
CA ARG A 174 -15.58 -1.73 5.49
C ARG A 174 -16.67 -2.50 6.26
N GLN A 175 -17.35 -1.84 7.20
CA GLN A 175 -18.53 -2.42 7.86
C GLN A 175 -19.64 -2.73 6.87
N PHE A 176 -19.92 -1.81 5.94
CA PHE A 176 -20.91 -2.03 4.86
C PHE A 176 -20.51 -3.22 3.98
N ILE A 177 -19.26 -3.27 3.51
CA ILE A 177 -18.76 -4.36 2.67
C ILE A 177 -18.91 -5.71 3.39
N LEU A 178 -18.41 -5.82 4.62
CA LEU A 178 -18.46 -7.07 5.40
C LEU A 178 -19.89 -7.52 5.74
N LYS A 179 -20.84 -6.59 5.83
CA LYS A 179 -22.25 -6.88 6.11
C LYS A 179 -22.99 -7.39 4.87
N HIS A 180 -22.61 -6.94 3.67
CA HIS A 180 -23.41 -7.14 2.46
C HIS A 180 -22.74 -8.01 1.40
N PHE A 181 -21.42 -8.22 1.50
CA PHE A 181 -20.64 -8.95 0.50
C PHE A 181 -19.77 -10.04 1.10
N LYS A 182 -19.58 -11.11 0.35
CA LYS A 182 -18.47 -12.05 0.49
C LYS A 182 -17.27 -11.47 -0.29
N ILE A 183 -16.12 -11.33 0.33
CA ILE A 183 -14.92 -10.84 -0.32
C ILE A 183 -14.19 -12.04 -0.92
N LEU A 184 -14.12 -12.08 -2.25
CA LEU A 184 -13.47 -13.18 -2.98
C LEU A 184 -11.99 -12.91 -3.19
N ALA A 185 -11.63 -11.67 -3.62
CA ALA A 185 -10.24 -11.28 -3.81
C ALA A 185 -9.98 -9.80 -3.54
N VAL A 186 -8.74 -9.50 -3.12
CA VAL A 186 -8.17 -8.16 -3.02
C VAL A 186 -6.82 -8.18 -3.74
N ILE A 187 -6.67 -7.38 -4.81
CA ILE A 187 -5.48 -7.36 -5.64
C ILE A 187 -4.95 -5.94 -5.70
N ASP A 188 -3.83 -5.69 -5.05
CA ASP A 188 -3.17 -4.39 -5.06
C ASP A 188 -2.46 -4.16 -6.39
N LEU A 189 -2.68 -2.98 -6.98
CA LEU A 189 -2.01 -2.53 -8.19
C LEU A 189 -0.82 -1.62 -7.84
N PRO A 190 0.25 -1.59 -8.67
CA PRO A 190 1.36 -0.66 -8.47
C PRO A 190 0.92 0.79 -8.64
N ASP A 191 1.58 1.72 -7.94
CA ASP A 191 1.27 3.16 -8.00
C ASP A 191 1.37 3.73 -9.43
N THR A 192 2.12 3.07 -10.29
CA THR A 192 2.28 3.43 -11.72
C THR A 192 1.15 2.97 -12.62
N ALA A 193 0.22 2.14 -12.11
CA ALA A 193 -0.81 1.49 -12.92
C ALA A 193 -1.66 2.45 -13.76
N PHE A 194 -1.96 3.63 -13.21
CA PHE A 194 -2.78 4.67 -13.85
C PHE A 194 -1.99 5.91 -14.30
N MET A 195 -0.66 5.89 -14.17
CA MET A 195 0.19 6.98 -14.66
C MET A 195 0.10 7.09 -16.20
N PRO A 196 0.28 8.27 -16.81
CA PRO A 196 0.52 9.58 -16.19
C PRO A 196 -0.77 10.29 -15.71
N TYR A 197 -1.92 9.67 -15.85
CA TYR A 197 -3.23 10.31 -15.62
C TYR A 197 -3.57 10.46 -14.15
N ALA A 198 -3.28 9.44 -13.35
CA ALA A 198 -3.51 9.45 -11.90
C ALA A 198 -2.34 8.78 -11.17
N ASN A 199 -1.90 9.39 -10.07
CA ASN A 199 -0.94 8.80 -9.14
C ASN A 199 -1.69 8.38 -7.87
N VAL A 200 -2.38 7.23 -7.95
CA VAL A 200 -3.27 6.73 -6.91
C VAL A 200 -2.94 5.26 -6.66
N SER A 201 -2.64 4.92 -5.41
CA SER A 201 -2.59 3.51 -4.99
C SER A 201 -3.98 2.93 -5.00
N SER A 202 -4.19 1.95 -5.84
CA SER A 202 -5.50 1.34 -6.08
C SER A 202 -5.44 -0.17 -5.92
N SER A 203 -6.61 -0.76 -5.64
CA SER A 203 -6.79 -2.21 -5.57
C SER A 203 -8.01 -2.61 -6.37
N ILE A 204 -7.96 -3.80 -6.97
CA ILE A 204 -9.13 -4.47 -7.52
C ILE A 204 -9.76 -5.25 -6.37
N LEU A 205 -11.04 -4.98 -6.10
CA LEU A 205 -11.83 -5.67 -5.10
C LEU A 205 -12.89 -6.53 -5.81
N ILE A 206 -12.81 -7.85 -5.62
CA ILE A 206 -13.79 -8.80 -6.17
C ILE A 206 -14.67 -9.27 -5.03
N MET A 207 -15.98 -9.04 -5.18
CA MET A 207 -16.97 -9.33 -4.14
C MET A 207 -18.22 -9.98 -4.73
N GLN A 208 -18.89 -10.82 -3.94
CA GLN A 208 -20.18 -11.40 -4.27
C GLN A 208 -21.25 -10.89 -3.29
N LYS A 209 -22.38 -10.38 -3.81
CA LYS A 209 -23.50 -9.97 -2.98
C LYS A 209 -24.08 -11.17 -2.23
N ALA A 210 -24.19 -11.07 -0.92
CA ALA A 210 -24.72 -12.15 -0.10
C ALA A 210 -26.26 -12.23 -0.16
N ALA A 211 -26.77 -13.44 -0.21
CA ALA A 211 -28.21 -13.74 -0.17
C ALA A 211 -28.73 -13.97 1.28
N GLY A 212 -28.19 -13.24 2.27
CA GLY A 212 -28.54 -13.39 3.69
C GLY A 212 -27.35 -13.13 4.60
N LYS A 213 -27.22 -13.92 5.68
CA LYS A 213 -26.07 -13.78 6.60
C LYS A 213 -24.77 -14.04 5.86
N VAL A 214 -23.84 -13.09 5.98
CA VAL A 214 -22.55 -13.18 5.30
C VAL A 214 -21.60 -14.10 6.09
N GLU A 215 -21.19 -15.19 5.46
CA GLU A 215 -20.04 -16.00 5.88
C GLU A 215 -18.91 -15.73 4.91
N GLN A 216 -17.81 -15.18 5.43
CA GLN A 216 -16.67 -14.81 4.58
C GLN A 216 -15.90 -16.06 4.14
N PRO A 217 -15.63 -16.21 2.82
CA PRO A 217 -14.81 -17.30 2.32
C PRO A 217 -13.32 -17.06 2.67
N LEU A 218 -12.48 -18.03 2.33
CA LEU A 218 -11.06 -17.82 2.27
C LEU A 218 -10.78 -16.82 1.12
N THR A 219 -10.33 -15.62 1.46
CA THR A 219 -10.14 -14.52 0.51
C THR A 219 -8.77 -14.62 -0.14
N PHE A 220 -8.71 -14.50 -1.46
CA PHE A 220 -7.46 -14.41 -2.22
C PHE A 220 -6.87 -13.00 -2.14
N PHE A 221 -5.58 -12.90 -1.84
CA PHE A 221 -4.82 -11.67 -1.82
C PHE A 221 -3.67 -11.74 -2.81
N ALA A 222 -3.49 -10.67 -3.59
CA ALA A 222 -2.35 -10.54 -4.49
C ALA A 222 -1.83 -9.09 -4.50
N LYS A 223 -0.54 -8.93 -4.84
CA LYS A 223 0.06 -7.62 -5.06
C LYS A 223 0.87 -7.64 -6.34
N SER A 224 0.38 -6.92 -7.35
CA SER A 224 1.10 -6.72 -8.60
C SER A 224 2.26 -5.74 -8.42
N GLN A 225 3.42 -6.10 -8.95
CA GLN A 225 4.61 -5.25 -9.00
C GLN A 225 4.68 -4.47 -10.32
N SER A 226 4.14 -5.03 -11.41
CA SER A 226 4.11 -4.40 -12.72
C SER A 226 2.92 -4.89 -13.54
N VAL A 227 2.20 -3.93 -14.12
CA VAL A 227 1.06 -4.22 -15.03
C VAL A 227 1.46 -4.18 -16.50
N GLY A 228 2.75 -4.13 -16.83
CA GLY A 228 3.22 -4.00 -18.22
C GLY A 228 3.16 -2.58 -18.76
N ARG A 229 3.22 -1.56 -17.89
CA ARG A 229 3.08 -0.15 -18.26
C ARG A 229 4.10 0.73 -17.56
N LYS A 230 4.72 1.65 -18.28
CA LYS A 230 5.63 2.67 -17.77
C LYS A 230 4.85 3.85 -17.20
N SER A 231 5.51 4.65 -16.35
CA SER A 231 4.92 5.85 -15.75
C SER A 231 4.52 6.96 -16.75
N ASN A 232 5.10 6.95 -17.97
CA ASN A 232 4.70 7.86 -19.05
C ASN A 232 3.48 7.38 -19.85
N GLY A 233 2.98 6.16 -19.56
CA GLY A 233 1.82 5.57 -20.19
C GLY A 233 2.10 4.64 -21.36
N ASP A 234 3.36 4.46 -21.73
CA ASP A 234 3.76 3.51 -22.77
C ASP A 234 3.81 2.07 -22.23
N ASP A 235 3.78 1.10 -23.13
CA ASP A 235 3.96 -0.30 -22.78
C ASP A 235 5.39 -0.52 -22.25
N ASP A 236 5.50 -1.28 -21.17
CA ASP A 236 6.76 -1.73 -20.62
C ASP A 236 7.09 -3.12 -21.19
N ILE A 237 7.98 -3.13 -22.18
CA ILE A 237 8.33 -4.33 -22.94
C ILE A 237 9.68 -4.85 -22.47
N VAL A 238 9.75 -6.14 -22.19
CA VAL A 238 10.96 -6.90 -21.91
C VAL A 238 11.19 -7.92 -23.03
N TYR A 239 12.46 -8.24 -23.28
CA TYR A 239 12.84 -9.20 -24.32
C TYR A 239 13.37 -10.48 -23.66
N SER A 240 12.87 -11.63 -24.09
CA SER A 240 13.41 -12.92 -23.66
C SER A 240 14.84 -13.14 -24.20
N ASN A 241 15.53 -14.14 -23.70
CA ASN A 241 16.84 -14.55 -24.21
C ASN A 241 16.81 -14.94 -25.70
N THR A 242 15.63 -15.26 -26.22
CA THR A 242 15.39 -15.57 -27.66
C THR A 242 15.02 -14.32 -28.47
N GLY A 243 14.99 -13.13 -27.84
CA GLY A 243 14.62 -11.87 -28.50
C GLY A 243 13.11 -11.64 -28.67
N SER A 244 12.25 -12.52 -28.16
CA SER A 244 10.80 -12.35 -28.25
C SER A 244 10.31 -11.27 -27.26
N PRO A 245 9.53 -10.25 -27.71
CA PRO A 245 9.00 -9.22 -26.85
C PRO A 245 7.82 -9.74 -26.02
N SER A 246 7.74 -9.33 -24.75
CA SER A 246 6.59 -9.53 -23.87
C SER A 246 6.39 -8.31 -22.97
N LEU A 247 5.18 -8.13 -22.47
CA LEU A 247 4.94 -7.09 -21.44
C LEU A 247 5.63 -7.47 -20.14
N ASN A 248 6.28 -6.52 -19.51
CA ASN A 248 6.78 -6.64 -18.14
C ASN A 248 5.61 -6.59 -17.16
N SER A 249 4.91 -7.71 -17.03
CA SER A 249 3.67 -7.80 -16.23
C SER A 249 3.60 -9.11 -15.47
N ASP A 250 3.22 -9.04 -14.20
CA ASP A 250 2.96 -10.19 -13.34
C ASP A 250 1.45 -10.55 -13.25
N LEU A 251 0.59 -9.80 -13.96
CA LEU A 251 -0.85 -10.07 -13.97
C LEU A 251 -1.21 -11.49 -14.48
N PRO A 252 -0.54 -12.06 -15.50
CA PRO A 252 -0.78 -13.45 -15.92
C PRO A 252 -0.44 -14.48 -14.81
N ASP A 253 0.61 -14.23 -14.02
CA ASP A 253 0.98 -15.10 -12.90
C ASP A 253 -0.07 -15.01 -11.80
N ILE A 254 -0.51 -13.81 -11.45
CA ILE A 254 -1.61 -13.59 -10.48
C ILE A 254 -2.88 -14.32 -10.94
N LEU A 255 -3.25 -14.23 -12.23
CA LEU A 255 -4.39 -14.94 -12.79
C LEU A 255 -4.24 -16.47 -12.66
N THR A 256 -3.03 -16.97 -12.86
CA THR A 256 -2.72 -18.40 -12.68
C THR A 256 -2.92 -18.82 -11.22
N GLN A 257 -2.47 -18.01 -10.25
CA GLN A 257 -2.67 -18.29 -8.81
C GLN A 257 -4.15 -18.18 -8.42
N TRP A 258 -4.89 -17.22 -8.98
CA TRP A 258 -6.34 -17.12 -8.81
C TRP A 258 -7.08 -18.39 -9.27
N LYS A 259 -6.77 -18.89 -10.47
CA LYS A 259 -7.36 -20.14 -10.98
C LYS A 259 -7.03 -21.35 -10.09
N LYS A 260 -5.81 -21.42 -9.54
CA LYS A 260 -5.46 -22.44 -8.53
C LYS A 260 -6.34 -22.31 -7.28
N HIS A 261 -6.52 -21.09 -6.76
CA HIS A 261 -7.38 -20.84 -5.60
C HIS A 261 -8.81 -21.30 -5.83
N CYS A 262 -9.43 -20.93 -6.96
CA CYS A 262 -10.79 -21.35 -7.33
C CYS A 262 -10.94 -22.88 -7.40
N ASN A 263 -9.87 -23.58 -7.82
CA ASN A 263 -9.83 -25.05 -7.89
C ASN A 263 -9.40 -25.73 -6.57
N GLY A 264 -9.28 -24.97 -5.47
CA GLY A 264 -8.86 -25.51 -4.16
C GLY A 264 -7.40 -25.97 -4.08
N ILE A 265 -6.54 -25.53 -5.04
CA ILE A 265 -5.13 -25.85 -5.09
C ILE A 265 -4.35 -24.85 -4.22
N SER A 266 -3.40 -25.33 -3.44
CA SER A 266 -2.53 -24.50 -2.59
C SER A 266 -1.72 -23.50 -3.43
N ILE A 267 -1.67 -22.25 -2.96
CA ILE A 267 -0.88 -21.18 -3.56
C ILE A 267 0.53 -21.19 -2.94
N GLN A 268 1.55 -21.18 -3.81
CA GLN A 268 2.96 -21.05 -3.44
C GLN A 268 3.57 -19.91 -4.27
N ASP A 269 3.36 -18.67 -3.82
CA ASP A 269 3.82 -17.48 -4.50
C ASP A 269 4.17 -16.40 -3.47
N ALA A 270 5.19 -15.59 -3.74
CA ALA A 270 5.66 -14.55 -2.81
C ALA A 270 4.69 -13.36 -2.72
N ASN A 271 3.93 -13.11 -3.79
CA ASN A 271 3.02 -11.96 -3.90
C ASN A 271 1.55 -12.36 -3.82
N CYS A 272 1.23 -13.66 -3.70
CA CYS A 272 -0.13 -14.17 -3.62
C CYS A 272 -0.31 -15.09 -2.42
N PHE A 273 -1.42 -14.94 -1.70
CA PHE A 273 -1.79 -15.81 -0.57
C PHE A 273 -3.30 -15.82 -0.35
N CYS A 274 -3.76 -16.70 0.51
CA CYS A 274 -5.15 -16.71 0.97
C CYS A 274 -5.23 -16.50 2.48
N ALA A 275 -6.23 -15.75 2.92
CA ALA A 275 -6.46 -15.49 4.33
C ALA A 275 -7.95 -15.49 4.71
N ASN A 276 -8.23 -15.93 5.93
CA ASN A 276 -9.53 -15.70 6.55
C ASN A 276 -9.55 -14.29 7.14
N ILE A 277 -10.32 -13.39 6.53
CA ILE A 277 -10.40 -11.97 6.90
C ILE A 277 -11.14 -11.71 8.21
N THR A 278 -11.90 -12.67 8.73
CA THR A 278 -12.57 -12.56 10.03
C THR A 278 -11.70 -12.98 11.20
N GLN A 279 -10.55 -13.61 10.94
CA GLN A 279 -9.62 -14.04 11.96
C GLN A 279 -8.84 -12.85 12.52
N ASN A 280 -9.20 -12.41 13.72
CA ASN A 280 -8.56 -11.29 14.39
C ASN A 280 -7.70 -11.80 15.57
N ILE A 281 -6.36 -11.60 15.51
CA ILE A 281 -5.42 -12.13 16.50
C ILE A 281 -5.43 -11.32 17.80
N PHE A 282 -5.67 -9.99 17.70
CA PHE A 282 -5.62 -9.05 18.83
C PHE A 282 -6.91 -8.23 19.03
N ASN A 283 -8.07 -8.71 18.58
CA ASN A 283 -9.35 -8.01 18.67
C ASN A 283 -9.30 -6.58 18.11
N ASP A 284 -8.59 -6.40 17.00
CA ASP A 284 -8.49 -5.13 16.31
C ASP A 284 -9.83 -4.75 15.66
N SER A 285 -10.39 -3.60 16.05
CA SER A 285 -11.66 -3.09 15.55
C SER A 285 -11.55 -2.34 14.22
N SER A 286 -10.37 -2.25 13.62
CA SER A 286 -10.13 -1.49 12.38
C SER A 286 -10.79 -2.11 11.15
N LEU A 287 -11.13 -3.40 11.18
CA LEU A 287 -11.71 -4.17 10.09
C LEU A 287 -10.95 -3.99 8.76
N ARG A 288 -9.64 -3.90 8.82
CA ARG A 288 -8.81 -3.72 7.63
C ARG A 288 -8.95 -4.89 6.67
N LEU A 289 -8.96 -4.58 5.36
CA LEU A 289 -9.16 -5.53 4.28
C LEU A 289 -8.00 -5.50 3.27
N ASP A 290 -6.94 -4.74 3.54
CA ASP A 290 -5.82 -4.57 2.64
C ASP A 290 -4.82 -5.75 2.69
N TYR A 291 -4.09 -5.95 1.59
CA TYR A 291 -3.07 -6.97 1.40
C TYR A 291 -2.05 -7.01 2.56
N VAL A 292 -1.53 -5.85 2.96
CA VAL A 292 -0.47 -5.75 3.97
C VAL A 292 -0.94 -6.21 5.33
N TYR A 293 -2.20 -5.91 5.68
CA TYR A 293 -2.77 -6.31 6.98
C TYR A 293 -2.95 -7.82 7.10
N HIS A 294 -3.36 -8.50 6.03
CA HIS A 294 -3.61 -9.94 6.02
C HIS A 294 -2.40 -10.80 5.63
N HIS A 295 -1.27 -10.16 5.32
CA HIS A 295 -0.06 -10.85 4.85
C HIS A 295 0.41 -11.92 5.86
N PRO A 296 0.75 -13.16 5.42
CA PRO A 296 1.18 -14.27 6.28
C PRO A 296 2.31 -13.89 7.24
N TYR A 297 3.32 -13.20 6.74
CA TYR A 297 4.43 -12.68 7.55
C TYR A 297 3.96 -11.87 8.77
N ARG A 298 2.96 -10.98 8.60
CA ARG A 298 2.38 -10.23 9.72
C ARG A 298 1.70 -11.16 10.71
N LYS A 299 0.93 -12.12 10.21
CA LYS A 299 0.23 -13.11 11.04
C LYS A 299 1.22 -13.93 11.88
N GLU A 300 2.28 -14.43 11.26
CA GLU A 300 3.35 -15.20 11.93
C GLU A 300 4.04 -14.35 12.99
N SER A 301 4.43 -13.12 12.67
CA SER A 301 5.05 -12.19 13.61
C SER A 301 4.17 -11.90 14.82
N LEU A 302 2.85 -11.75 14.62
CA LEU A 302 1.89 -11.52 15.70
C LEU A 302 1.66 -12.79 16.56
N LEU A 303 1.69 -13.97 15.96
CA LEU A 303 1.59 -15.23 16.69
C LEU A 303 2.81 -15.43 17.59
N LEU A 304 4.03 -15.23 17.07
CA LEU A 304 5.25 -15.25 17.87
C LEU A 304 5.20 -14.30 19.06
N LEU A 305 4.64 -13.10 18.86
CA LEU A 305 4.46 -12.14 19.94
C LEU A 305 3.45 -12.63 20.99
N LYS A 306 2.32 -13.20 20.53
CA LYS A 306 1.25 -13.72 21.42
C LYS A 306 1.70 -14.93 22.22
N GLU A 307 2.56 -15.77 21.64
CA GLU A 307 3.13 -16.97 22.26
C GLU A 307 4.35 -16.66 23.15
N SER A 308 4.74 -15.39 23.25
CA SER A 308 5.85 -14.98 24.13
C SER A 308 5.57 -15.34 25.57
N ASN A 309 6.55 -15.99 26.22
CA ASN A 309 6.51 -16.33 27.65
C ASN A 309 6.78 -15.12 28.56
N TYR A 310 7.05 -13.94 27.98
CA TYR A 310 7.40 -12.73 28.71
C TYR A 310 6.26 -11.73 28.71
N PRO A 311 6.12 -10.91 29.77
CA PRO A 311 5.12 -9.86 29.82
C PRO A 311 5.31 -8.87 28.66
N LEU A 312 4.19 -8.46 28.06
CA LEU A 312 4.16 -7.52 26.95
C LEU A 312 3.85 -6.11 27.47
N TYR A 313 4.74 -5.18 27.21
CA TYR A 313 4.56 -3.77 27.53
C TYR A 313 4.40 -2.96 26.24
N SER A 314 3.57 -1.92 26.26
CA SER A 314 3.55 -0.95 25.17
C SER A 314 4.81 -0.07 25.18
N LEU A 315 5.19 0.47 24.02
CA LEU A 315 6.28 1.46 23.96
C LEU A 315 6.02 2.65 24.90
N ALA A 316 4.76 3.07 25.08
CA ALA A 316 4.40 4.16 26.00
C ALA A 316 4.66 3.80 27.48
N GLU A 317 4.61 2.52 27.85
CA GLU A 317 4.91 2.08 29.21
C GLU A 317 6.42 2.05 29.49
N ILE A 318 7.23 1.78 28.49
CA ILE A 318 8.69 1.59 28.66
C ILE A 318 9.53 2.79 28.17
N CYS A 319 8.94 3.70 27.39
CA CYS A 319 9.63 4.88 26.86
C CYS A 319 8.84 6.17 27.09
N GLU A 320 9.56 7.26 27.11
CA GLU A 320 9.05 8.62 26.91
C GLU A 320 9.47 9.12 25.55
N GLU A 321 8.57 9.82 24.84
CA GLU A 321 8.91 10.46 23.58
C GLU A 321 9.35 11.90 23.85
N ARG A 322 10.60 12.23 23.50
CA ARG A 322 11.10 13.61 23.54
C ARG A 322 10.48 14.40 22.40
N ASN A 323 9.74 15.45 22.73
CA ASN A 323 8.96 16.25 21.78
C ASN A 323 9.49 17.69 21.63
N GLU A 324 10.67 18.00 22.17
CA GLU A 324 11.32 19.29 21.99
C GLU A 324 11.56 19.52 20.48
N SER A 325 10.86 20.52 19.93
CA SER A 325 10.89 20.86 18.52
C SER A 325 11.58 22.21 18.30
N TYR A 326 12.44 22.28 17.29
CA TYR A 326 13.23 23.43 16.95
C TYR A 326 13.24 23.65 15.44
N ILE A 327 13.24 24.90 14.99
CA ILE A 327 13.34 25.25 13.55
C ILE A 327 14.68 25.97 13.33
N PRO A 328 15.73 25.28 12.85
CA PRO A 328 17.06 25.85 12.76
C PRO A 328 17.16 27.10 11.88
N ALA A 329 16.46 27.13 10.75
CA ALA A 329 16.49 28.28 9.84
C ALA A 329 15.81 29.55 10.39
N ALA A 330 15.05 29.43 11.48
CA ALA A 330 14.41 30.55 12.15
C ALA A 330 15.30 31.16 13.26
N ASP A 331 16.41 30.51 13.62
CA ASP A 331 17.35 30.94 14.63
C ASP A 331 18.48 31.74 13.98
N SER A 332 18.50 33.06 14.21
CA SER A 332 19.50 33.96 13.66
C SER A 332 20.90 33.81 14.27
N GLU A 333 21.02 33.16 15.44
CA GLU A 333 22.29 32.93 16.15
C GLU A 333 22.92 31.59 15.74
N ALA A 334 22.13 30.62 15.26
CA ALA A 334 22.65 29.33 14.86
C ALA A 334 23.28 29.36 13.45
N THR A 335 24.58 29.15 13.37
CA THR A 335 25.28 29.02 12.07
C THR A 335 25.24 27.59 11.53
N THR A 336 25.47 26.59 12.39
CA THR A 336 25.44 25.16 12.07
C THR A 336 24.80 24.37 13.21
N ILE A 337 24.28 23.19 12.88
CA ILE A 337 23.79 22.23 13.87
C ILE A 337 24.31 20.83 13.58
N MET A 338 24.40 20.01 14.61
CA MET A 338 24.66 18.58 14.51
C MET A 338 23.37 17.87 14.14
N PHE A 339 23.26 17.42 12.88
CA PHE A 339 21.99 16.92 12.34
C PHE A 339 22.10 15.48 11.84
N THR A 340 21.06 14.70 12.13
CA THR A 340 20.84 13.35 11.62
C THR A 340 19.61 13.34 10.73
N GLY A 341 19.80 13.31 9.42
CA GLY A 341 18.72 13.13 8.45
C GLY A 341 18.27 11.66 8.37
N LEU A 342 17.15 11.39 7.72
CA LEU A 342 16.69 10.01 7.49
C LEU A 342 17.68 9.16 6.67
N ALA A 343 18.47 9.78 5.80
CA ALA A 343 19.52 9.11 5.04
C ALA A 343 20.70 8.65 5.93
N ASN A 344 20.92 9.33 7.05
CA ASN A 344 22.01 9.04 7.98
C ASN A 344 21.68 7.93 8.97
N ILE A 345 20.47 7.37 8.94
CA ILE A 345 20.07 6.17 9.69
C ILE A 345 20.04 5.01 8.71
N GLU A 346 20.97 4.06 8.87
CA GLU A 346 21.09 2.91 7.98
C GLU A 346 19.91 1.93 8.20
N SER A 347 19.36 1.43 7.09
CA SER A 347 18.24 0.48 7.15
C SER A 347 18.70 -0.86 7.76
N HIS A 348 17.86 -1.44 8.61
CA HIS A 348 18.02 -2.75 9.26
C HIS A 348 19.21 -2.90 10.24
N THR A 349 20.22 -2.07 10.20
CA THR A 349 21.48 -2.29 10.95
C THR A 349 21.54 -1.58 12.30
N GLY A 350 20.88 -0.41 12.41
CA GLY A 350 20.97 0.46 13.58
C GLY A 350 22.21 1.36 13.59
N ASN A 351 22.95 1.42 12.50
CA ASN A 351 24.02 2.40 12.35
C ASN A 351 23.43 3.79 12.11
N ILE A 352 24.05 4.79 12.71
CA ILE A 352 23.63 6.17 12.64
C ILE A 352 24.85 7.10 12.48
N ALA A 353 24.69 8.12 11.67
CA ALA A 353 25.70 9.15 11.48
C ALA A 353 25.10 10.54 11.79
N GLN A 354 25.97 11.44 12.21
CA GLN A 354 25.68 12.82 12.48
C GLN A 354 26.50 13.70 11.52
N VAL A 355 25.90 14.75 10.99
CA VAL A 355 26.53 15.64 10.01
C VAL A 355 26.40 17.08 10.45
N ILE A 356 27.49 17.84 10.42
CA ILE A 356 27.46 19.29 10.61
C ILE A 356 26.70 19.89 9.42
N THR A 357 25.58 20.55 9.69
CA THR A 357 24.67 21.08 8.67
C THR A 357 24.41 22.56 8.92
N PRO A 358 24.48 23.42 7.89
CA PRO A 358 24.10 24.82 8.02
C PRO A 358 22.65 24.96 8.49
N ALA A 359 22.40 25.70 9.58
CA ALA A 359 21.09 25.87 10.18
C ALA A 359 20.07 26.44 9.17
N ALA A 360 20.48 27.41 8.35
CA ALA A 360 19.66 28.04 7.32
C ALA A 360 19.17 27.07 6.22
N SER A 361 19.83 25.92 6.03
CA SER A 361 19.42 24.90 5.06
C SER A 361 18.24 24.04 5.55
N ILE A 362 17.95 24.03 6.83
CA ILE A 362 16.92 23.20 7.46
C ILE A 362 15.70 24.06 7.80
N LYS A 363 14.77 24.14 6.88
CA LYS A 363 13.53 24.94 6.99
C LYS A 363 12.40 24.25 7.75
N SER A 364 12.49 22.94 7.95
CA SER A 364 11.49 22.15 8.67
C SER A 364 11.88 22.00 10.15
N ALA A 365 10.89 21.74 10.99
CA ALA A 365 11.14 21.43 12.39
C ALA A 365 11.98 20.17 12.54
N VAL A 366 12.89 20.18 13.53
CA VAL A 366 13.72 19.05 13.95
C VAL A 366 13.42 18.75 15.43
N LYS A 367 13.77 17.53 15.88
CA LYS A 367 13.67 17.13 17.29
C LYS A 367 15.05 16.99 17.88
N ARG A 368 15.19 17.45 19.14
CA ARG A 368 16.42 17.25 19.91
C ARG A 368 16.54 15.79 20.35
N TYR A 369 17.75 15.26 20.38
CA TYR A 369 18.09 13.98 21.02
C TYR A 369 19.33 14.14 21.91
N GLU A 370 19.48 13.22 22.83
CA GLU A 370 20.64 13.10 23.73
C GLU A 370 21.25 11.70 23.61
N VAL A 371 22.48 11.53 24.13
CA VAL A 371 23.15 10.23 24.17
C VAL A 371 22.29 9.20 24.90
N GLY A 372 22.17 8.01 24.33
CA GLY A 372 21.33 6.92 24.87
C GLY A 372 19.86 6.97 24.43
N ASP A 373 19.37 8.07 23.87
CA ASP A 373 18.04 8.08 23.23
C ASP A 373 18.01 7.12 22.03
N ILE A 374 16.83 6.62 21.69
CA ILE A 374 16.59 5.80 20.50
C ILE A 374 15.84 6.64 19.47
N VAL A 375 16.40 6.76 18.29
CA VAL A 375 15.72 7.37 17.13
C VAL A 375 15.06 6.29 16.31
N PHE A 376 13.76 6.46 16.03
CA PHE A 376 12.95 5.56 15.20
C PHE A 376 12.29 6.35 14.07
N SER A 377 12.51 5.94 12.81
CA SER A 377 11.87 6.56 11.65
C SER A 377 10.40 6.15 11.54
N LYS A 378 9.49 7.12 11.66
CA LYS A 378 8.05 6.92 11.43
C LYS A 378 7.72 6.83 9.94
N MET A 379 8.57 7.36 9.07
CA MET A 379 8.41 7.33 7.62
C MET A 379 9.07 6.09 7.02
N ARG A 380 8.36 5.43 6.09
CA ARG A 380 8.79 4.18 5.45
C ARG A 380 9.26 3.12 6.46
N PRO A 381 8.40 2.70 7.40
CA PRO A 381 8.78 1.80 8.50
C PRO A 381 9.36 0.46 8.03
N ALA A 382 9.04 0.04 6.79
CA ALA A 382 9.62 -1.15 6.16
C ALA A 382 11.15 -1.10 6.07
N LEU A 383 11.76 0.08 6.08
CA LEU A 383 13.22 0.25 6.12
C LEU A 383 13.81 -0.05 7.51
N ARG A 384 12.97 -0.26 8.53
CA ARG A 384 13.38 -0.64 9.91
C ARG A 384 14.52 0.23 10.47
N LYS A 385 14.42 1.55 10.26
CA LYS A 385 15.41 2.51 10.71
C LYS A 385 15.18 2.83 12.19
N ALA A 386 15.96 2.22 13.07
CA ALA A 386 16.02 2.52 14.49
C ALA A 386 17.45 2.39 14.99
N ALA A 387 17.91 3.35 15.78
CA ALA A 387 19.28 3.39 16.28
C ALA A 387 19.35 4.05 17.66
N VAL A 388 20.29 3.61 18.51
CA VAL A 388 20.66 4.30 19.74
C VAL A 388 21.61 5.43 19.38
N ILE A 389 21.47 6.59 20.01
CA ILE A 389 22.33 7.74 19.83
C ILE A 389 23.66 7.53 20.59
N PRO A 390 24.78 7.45 19.89
CA PRO A 390 26.09 7.30 20.51
C PRO A 390 26.81 8.64 20.76
N PHE A 391 26.22 9.79 20.36
CA PHE A 391 26.87 11.09 20.31
C PHE A 391 26.77 11.81 21.68
N PRO A 392 27.91 12.04 22.40
CA PRO A 392 27.87 12.61 23.77
C PRO A 392 27.25 14.00 23.84
N ASP A 393 27.44 14.82 22.82
CA ASP A 393 26.96 16.22 22.80
C ASP A 393 25.50 16.33 22.33
N GLY A 394 24.84 15.18 22.05
CA GLY A 394 23.50 15.17 21.50
C GLY A 394 23.42 15.72 20.09
N GLY A 395 22.24 16.24 19.71
CA GLY A 395 22.01 16.83 18.39
C GLY A 395 20.56 16.85 18.01
N PHE A 396 20.31 16.91 16.70
CA PHE A 396 18.96 17.05 16.15
C PHE A 396 18.68 16.01 15.05
N VAL A 397 17.42 15.56 15.00
CA VAL A 397 16.94 14.62 13.98
C VAL A 397 15.69 15.19 13.30
N SER A 398 15.43 14.72 12.07
CA SER A 398 14.19 15.04 11.36
C SER A 398 12.93 14.79 12.22
N SER A 399 11.95 15.68 12.14
CA SER A 399 10.62 15.51 12.81
C SER A 399 9.86 14.26 12.36
N GLU A 400 10.26 13.64 11.24
CA GLU A 400 9.76 12.34 10.78
C GLU A 400 10.20 11.18 11.68
N CYS A 401 11.11 11.40 12.62
CA CYS A 401 11.52 10.44 13.63
C CYS A 401 10.76 10.63 14.95
N ALA A 402 10.57 9.53 15.67
CA ALA A 402 10.33 9.55 17.11
C ALA A 402 11.69 9.49 17.82
N VAL A 403 11.85 10.25 18.90
CA VAL A 403 12.99 10.20 19.81
C VAL A 403 12.49 9.61 21.11
N LEU A 404 12.99 8.43 21.47
CA LEU A 404 12.48 7.62 22.59
C LEU A 404 13.55 7.51 23.67
N THR A 405 13.24 7.98 24.86
CA THR A 405 14.06 7.81 26.07
C THR A 405 13.51 6.65 26.88
N VAL A 406 14.32 5.61 27.13
CA VAL A 406 13.89 4.44 27.91
C VAL A 406 13.72 4.81 29.37
N ARG A 407 12.58 4.44 29.95
CA ARG A 407 12.27 4.67 31.36
C ARG A 407 13.13 3.79 32.27
N LYS A 408 13.39 4.29 33.46
CA LYS A 408 14.04 3.58 34.55
C LYS A 408 13.00 3.11 35.56
N ASN A 409 13.29 1.99 36.21
CA ASN A 409 12.49 1.48 37.34
C ASN A 409 12.82 2.19 38.65
N GLU A 410 12.21 1.75 39.76
CA GLU A 410 12.42 2.31 41.09
C GLU A 410 13.88 2.21 41.61
N THR A 411 14.64 1.24 41.10
CA THR A 411 16.07 1.06 41.41
C THR A 411 16.99 1.87 40.48
N ASN A 412 16.44 2.77 39.66
CA ASN A 412 17.16 3.59 38.67
C ASN A 412 17.82 2.79 37.54
N ASP A 413 17.47 1.50 37.39
CA ASP A 413 17.87 0.67 36.26
C ASP A 413 16.90 0.85 35.07
N PHE A 414 17.39 0.77 33.85
CA PHE A 414 16.51 0.72 32.67
C PHE A 414 15.58 -0.49 32.70
N ILE A 415 14.30 -0.27 32.36
CA ILE A 415 13.31 -1.36 32.20
C ILE A 415 13.80 -2.36 31.14
N ILE A 416 14.40 -1.85 30.08
CA ILE A 416 15.13 -2.57 29.04
C ILE A 416 16.33 -1.75 28.59
N ASP A 417 17.46 -2.40 28.31
CA ASP A 417 18.65 -1.72 27.78
C ASP A 417 18.33 -1.04 26.44
N PRO A 418 18.67 0.26 26.24
CA PRO A 418 18.38 0.98 25.01
C PRO A 418 18.93 0.29 23.73
N ALA A 419 20.11 -0.35 23.81
CA ALA A 419 20.68 -1.06 22.67
C ALA A 419 19.83 -2.30 22.31
N LEU A 420 19.36 -3.04 23.31
CA LEU A 420 18.47 -4.16 23.10
C LEU A 420 17.11 -3.74 22.52
N LEU A 421 16.51 -2.67 23.07
CA LEU A 421 15.25 -2.13 22.56
C LEU A 421 15.41 -1.66 21.09
N SER A 422 16.51 -1.00 20.76
CA SER A 422 16.81 -0.58 19.39
C SER A 422 16.85 -1.77 18.40
N VAL A 423 17.36 -2.92 18.82
CA VAL A 423 17.34 -4.16 18.03
C VAL A 423 15.92 -4.70 17.90
N LEU A 424 15.16 -4.75 18.99
CA LEU A 424 13.76 -5.21 18.97
C LEU A 424 12.88 -4.33 18.08
N LEU A 425 13.11 -3.00 18.06
CA LEU A 425 12.40 -2.09 17.16
C LEU A 425 12.65 -2.37 15.67
N ARG A 426 13.71 -3.09 15.32
CA ARG A 426 13.99 -3.56 13.96
C ARG A 426 13.54 -5.00 13.72
N SER A 427 13.10 -5.71 14.75
CA SER A 427 12.71 -7.13 14.68
C SER A 427 11.36 -7.33 13.97
N ASP A 428 11.11 -8.59 13.64
CA ASP A 428 9.84 -9.02 13.06
C ASP A 428 8.67 -8.83 14.04
N PHE A 429 8.88 -9.03 15.34
CA PHE A 429 7.86 -8.75 16.38
C PHE A 429 7.26 -7.35 16.27
N VAL A 430 8.11 -6.34 16.04
CA VAL A 430 7.69 -4.96 15.95
C VAL A 430 7.16 -4.65 14.55
N TYR A 431 7.87 -5.11 13.51
CA TYR A 431 7.48 -4.80 12.14
C TYR A 431 6.12 -5.42 11.77
N GLY A 432 5.84 -6.64 12.22
CA GLY A 432 4.52 -7.25 12.02
C GLY A 432 3.37 -6.44 12.62
N GLN A 433 3.58 -5.81 13.79
CA GLN A 433 2.59 -4.89 14.37
C GLN A 433 2.48 -3.61 13.56
N ILE A 434 3.60 -3.03 13.16
CA ILE A 434 3.67 -1.79 12.36
C ILE A 434 2.94 -1.95 11.04
N MET A 435 3.08 -3.07 10.34
CA MET A 435 2.38 -3.34 9.07
C MET A 435 0.87 -3.11 9.18
N GLY A 436 0.26 -3.45 10.33
CA GLY A 436 -1.14 -3.21 10.60
C GLY A 436 -1.53 -1.75 10.88
N CYS A 437 -0.58 -0.86 11.05
CA CYS A 437 -0.81 0.54 11.45
C CYS A 437 -0.34 1.56 10.39
N VAL A 438 0.40 1.11 9.38
CA VAL A 438 0.94 2.00 8.34
C VAL A 438 -0.19 2.56 7.48
N THR A 439 -0.12 3.87 7.22
CA THR A 439 -1.04 4.60 6.35
C THR A 439 -0.26 5.55 5.44
N GLY A 440 -0.90 6.00 4.37
CA GLY A 440 -0.34 6.95 3.42
C GLY A 440 0.24 6.29 2.16
N ILE A 441 0.02 6.97 1.03
CA ILE A 441 0.42 6.58 -0.32
C ILE A 441 1.77 7.25 -0.65
N GLY A 442 2.70 6.55 -1.31
CA GLY A 442 4.00 7.07 -1.72
C GLY A 442 4.98 7.38 -0.58
N ARG A 443 4.48 7.80 0.57
CA ARG A 443 5.25 8.03 1.81
C ARG A 443 4.56 7.37 3.00
N PRO A 444 4.56 6.03 3.10
CA PRO A 444 3.91 5.31 4.18
C PRO A 444 4.48 5.71 5.55
N ARG A 445 3.59 5.92 6.52
CA ARG A 445 3.94 6.38 7.87
C ARG A 445 3.19 5.60 8.93
N ILE A 446 3.81 5.43 10.09
CA ILE A 446 3.14 5.11 11.34
C ILE A 446 2.91 6.39 12.12
N ASN A 447 1.71 6.60 12.66
CA ASN A 447 1.45 7.75 13.53
C ASN A 447 1.97 7.53 14.95
N ALA A 448 2.11 8.61 15.73
CA ALA A 448 2.67 8.54 17.07
C ALA A 448 1.81 7.71 18.05
N LYS A 449 0.47 7.72 17.89
CA LYS A 449 -0.43 6.95 18.74
C LYS A 449 -0.23 5.45 18.54
N ASP A 450 -0.18 5.01 17.28
CA ASP A 450 0.00 3.60 16.96
C ASP A 450 1.40 3.12 17.34
N LEU A 451 2.43 3.95 17.13
CA LEU A 451 3.79 3.63 17.58
C LEU A 451 3.85 3.41 19.11
N ARG A 452 3.19 4.25 19.90
CA ARG A 452 3.13 4.11 21.36
C ARG A 452 2.47 2.81 21.83
N ASN A 453 1.54 2.27 21.04
CA ASN A 453 0.81 1.04 21.36
C ASN A 453 1.53 -0.24 20.95
N ILE A 454 2.66 -0.16 20.23
CA ILE A 454 3.48 -1.32 19.86
C ILE A 454 3.90 -2.08 21.11
N LYS A 455 3.65 -3.39 21.12
CA LYS A 455 3.97 -4.26 22.26
C LYS A 455 5.37 -4.86 22.11
N ILE A 456 6.11 -4.79 23.22
CA ILE A 456 7.49 -5.30 23.35
C ILE A 456 7.51 -6.34 24.46
N PRO A 457 8.02 -7.56 24.22
CA PRO A 457 8.23 -8.55 25.27
C PRO A 457 9.43 -8.14 26.13
N ILE A 458 9.24 -8.09 27.44
CA ILE A 458 10.29 -7.71 28.40
C ILE A 458 10.69 -8.94 29.24
N PRO A 459 11.79 -9.59 28.89
CA PRO A 459 12.30 -10.74 29.66
C PRO A 459 12.97 -10.29 30.97
N PRO A 460 13.18 -11.21 31.93
CA PRO A 460 13.96 -10.96 33.14
C PRO A 460 15.39 -10.47 32.81
N LYS A 461 15.99 -9.67 33.72
CA LYS A 461 17.29 -8.98 33.53
C LYS A 461 18.41 -9.92 33.04
N GLY A 462 18.54 -11.12 33.62
CA GLY A 462 19.58 -12.08 33.19
C GLY A 462 19.41 -12.60 31.75
N ILE A 463 18.18 -12.62 31.21
CA ILE A 463 17.92 -12.93 29.79
C ILE A 463 18.24 -11.72 28.91
N GLN A 464 17.91 -10.49 29.36
CA GLN A 464 18.29 -9.26 28.66
C GLN A 464 19.82 -9.16 28.51
N GLU A 465 20.57 -9.45 29.59
CA GLU A 465 22.05 -9.43 29.60
C GLU A 465 22.64 -10.42 28.58
N LYS A 466 22.11 -11.65 28.53
CA LYS A 466 22.52 -12.66 27.52
C LYS A 466 22.25 -12.19 26.10
N ALA A 467 21.05 -11.63 25.86
CA ALA A 467 20.68 -11.10 24.55
C ALA A 467 21.57 -9.92 24.16
N LEU A 468 21.85 -9.02 25.09
CA LEU A 468 22.73 -7.87 24.87
C LEU A 468 24.16 -8.29 24.55
N LEU A 469 24.70 -9.31 25.25
CA LEU A 469 26.01 -9.88 24.95
C LEU A 469 26.06 -10.42 23.51
N SER A 470 25.04 -11.17 23.10
CA SER A 470 24.92 -11.69 21.72
C SER A 470 24.91 -10.55 20.71
N VAL A 471 24.14 -9.49 20.94
CA VAL A 471 24.09 -8.31 20.08
C VAL A 471 25.47 -7.66 19.96
N LYS A 472 26.14 -7.41 21.08
CA LYS A 472 27.49 -6.78 21.11
C LYS A 472 28.52 -7.65 20.36
N THR A 473 28.53 -8.94 20.59
CA THR A 473 29.44 -9.87 19.90
C THR A 473 29.22 -9.85 18.38
N THR A 474 27.96 -9.88 17.95
CA THR A 474 27.62 -9.81 16.53
C THR A 474 28.01 -8.47 15.92
N GLN A 475 27.78 -7.36 16.60
CA GLN A 475 28.18 -6.02 16.14
C GLN A 475 29.70 -5.90 15.97
N MET A 476 30.48 -6.45 16.91
CA MET A 476 31.94 -6.49 16.80
C MET A 476 32.38 -7.28 15.54
N SER A 477 31.81 -8.46 15.32
CA SER A 477 32.12 -9.28 14.14
C SER A 477 31.73 -8.56 12.84
N VAL A 478 30.57 -7.91 12.79
CA VAL A 478 30.13 -7.11 11.64
C VAL A 478 31.08 -5.94 11.38
N SER A 479 31.53 -5.24 12.43
CA SER A 479 32.49 -4.14 12.30
C SER A 479 33.81 -4.60 11.73
N GLN A 480 34.33 -5.74 12.19
CA GLN A 480 35.57 -6.34 11.65
C GLN A 480 35.43 -6.73 10.17
N LEU A 481 34.28 -7.33 9.79
CA LEU A 481 34.02 -7.69 8.39
C LEU A 481 33.90 -6.46 7.49
N ARG A 482 33.28 -5.40 7.95
CA ARG A 482 33.17 -4.14 7.21
C ARG A 482 34.52 -3.47 7.01
N GLU A 483 35.36 -3.46 8.04
CA GLU A 483 36.71 -2.91 7.92
C GLU A 483 37.54 -3.72 6.92
N LYS A 484 37.46 -5.06 6.99
CA LYS A 484 38.12 -5.94 6.00
C LYS A 484 37.61 -5.68 4.58
N ALA A 485 36.30 -5.50 4.38
CA ALA A 485 35.70 -5.19 3.09
C ALA A 485 36.23 -3.82 2.56
N ARG A 486 36.34 -2.81 3.43
CA ARG A 486 36.87 -1.49 3.10
C ARG A 486 38.31 -1.56 2.63
N LEU A 487 39.14 -2.33 3.34
CA LEU A 487 40.56 -2.53 2.96
C LEU A 487 40.68 -3.23 1.61
N LEU A 488 39.91 -4.28 1.36
CA LEU A 488 39.92 -4.97 0.07
C LEU A 488 39.40 -4.08 -1.08
N GLN A 489 38.46 -3.20 -0.82
CA GLN A 489 37.96 -2.25 -1.83
C GLN A 489 39.01 -1.17 -2.17
N ASN A 490 39.76 -0.70 -1.17
CA ASN A 490 40.87 0.21 -1.41
C ASN A 490 41.99 -0.47 -2.23
N GLU A 491 42.38 -1.69 -1.87
CA GLU A 491 43.36 -2.49 -2.60
C GLU A 491 42.96 -2.70 -4.07
N ALA A 492 41.66 -3.05 -4.31
CA ALA A 492 41.14 -3.18 -5.65
C ALA A 492 41.27 -1.86 -6.45
N SER A 493 40.91 -0.74 -5.84
CA SER A 493 41.00 0.59 -6.47
C SER A 493 42.45 0.98 -6.79
N GLU A 494 43.40 0.63 -5.91
CA GLU A 494 44.84 0.86 -6.14
C GLU A 494 45.36 0.02 -7.32
N LEU A 495 44.96 -1.24 -7.42
CA LEU A 495 45.31 -2.12 -8.55
C LEU A 495 44.72 -1.59 -9.86
N GLU A 496 43.47 -1.16 -9.89
CA GLU A 496 42.86 -0.52 -11.07
C GLU A 496 43.62 0.74 -11.49
N GLN A 497 43.96 1.61 -10.54
CA GLN A 497 44.74 2.83 -10.83
C GLN A 497 46.15 2.51 -11.35
N SER A 498 46.79 1.49 -10.78
CA SER A 498 48.10 1.00 -11.25
C SER A 498 48.03 0.50 -12.68
N ALA A 499 46.99 -0.27 -13.02
CA ALA A 499 46.76 -0.75 -14.39
C ALA A 499 46.58 0.42 -15.39
N ILE A 500 45.78 1.42 -15.01
CA ILE A 500 45.55 2.63 -15.81
C ILE A 500 46.89 3.37 -16.06
N ASN A 501 47.68 3.54 -15.00
CA ASN A 501 48.98 4.21 -15.10
C ASN A 501 49.96 3.43 -15.96
N ALA A 502 49.96 2.09 -15.87
CA ALA A 502 50.80 1.23 -16.72
C ALA A 502 50.42 1.36 -18.20
N VAL A 503 49.13 1.35 -18.52
CA VAL A 503 48.65 1.56 -19.89
C VAL A 503 49.04 2.97 -20.41
N ALA A 504 48.87 3.99 -19.58
CA ALA A 504 49.26 5.37 -19.95
C ALA A 504 50.74 5.48 -20.29
N LYS A 505 51.64 4.85 -19.52
CA LYS A 505 53.10 4.81 -19.82
C LYS A 505 53.40 4.10 -21.13
N ILE A 506 52.79 2.95 -21.37
CA ILE A 506 52.96 2.22 -22.66
C ILE A 506 52.49 3.08 -23.83
N MET A 507 51.36 3.79 -23.68
CA MET A 507 50.85 4.65 -24.76
C MET A 507 51.61 5.96 -24.96
N SER A 508 52.35 6.44 -23.94
CA SER A 508 53.22 7.62 -24.05
C SER A 508 54.64 7.30 -24.59
N GLY A 509 54.96 6.01 -24.73
CA GLY A 509 56.28 5.59 -25.22
C GLY A 509 57.40 5.63 -24.17
N GLU A 510 56.99 5.65 -22.88
CA GLU A 510 57.91 5.53 -21.72
C GLU A 510 58.11 4.07 -21.28
#